data_82a5fd5888d29932bb8f0e2b9a271eec
#
_entry.id   82a5fd5888d29932bb8f0e2b9a271eec
#
_cell.length_a   1.000
_cell.length_b   1.000
_cell.length_c   1.000
_cell.angle_alpha   90.00
_cell.angle_beta   90.00
_cell.angle_gamma   90.00
#
_symmetry.space_group_name_H-M   'P 1'
#
loop_
_entity.id
_entity.type
_entity.pdbx_description
1 polymer ?
#
loop_
_entity_poly.entity_id
_entity_poly.type
_entity_poly.pdbx_seq_one_letter_code
_entity_poly.pdbx_strand_id
1 'polypeptide(L)'
;MFIGRSLNASLSQLGTLTLALTSPISGLVGDRYDRSYVVAFGCLLWGVMTAAIGLSRSLGQALVSCAVNGFGLALVIPCVSSIIADYNPPDTRGRAFGIMSLTASLGGMAGAFYATNVGATRPMGMEGWRFAFLLVAVISVVTAALVYRYAVDPRHLHHHPSLHGGSLGGLTRTGSGMGASSAGGKSSMAGLPPAADVEGQRPGPRAAAPLTWQQVVRDVRIVLGIRSFQIIVLQGIVGSIPWVAMTWFTTWLQLLGFSDLYAATLMATFSIGCALGGLLGGTLGDRLGRRLPNSPHGRVLVNQFSVLIGMPMSFVLLKGLPSGGDMAAHYGLYGTVLFLFGLSISWCGCNNSALFAELVPEEQRSTIFAFDRSFEGAVGAMGAPLVGLAAEHVFGFRGVLGSSDGRVADRSNVAALSSALLVCMVVPWVFCLLFFTALHWTFKEDRRRAFRRNDEEPLPLEGQPLVEAAAVRKRTELVARQPS
;
A
#
# COMPACT_ATOMS: atom_id res chain seq x y z
N MET A 1 -34.03 1.85 5.34
CA MET A 1 -32.69 2.43 5.60
C MET A 1 -31.70 1.38 6.15
N PHE A 2 -32.12 0.46 7.02
CA PHE A 2 -31.28 -0.62 7.58
C PHE A 2 -30.80 -1.63 6.52
N ILE A 3 -31.70 -2.05 5.63
CA ILE A 3 -31.39 -2.98 4.51
C ILE A 3 -30.33 -2.39 3.56
N GLY A 4 -30.38 -1.09 3.28
CA GLY A 4 -29.39 -0.44 2.43
C GLY A 4 -27.97 -0.37 3.03
N ARG A 5 -27.84 -0.22 4.36
CA ARG A 5 -26.52 -0.21 5.03
C ARG A 5 -25.89 -1.61 5.10
N SER A 6 -26.69 -2.63 5.38
CA SER A 6 -26.21 -4.03 5.37
C SER A 6 -25.84 -4.49 3.95
N LEU A 7 -26.55 -4.05 2.94
CA LEU A 7 -26.29 -4.33 1.53
C LEU A 7 -24.98 -3.68 1.04
N ASN A 8 -24.76 -2.40 1.37
CA ASN A 8 -23.52 -1.69 1.02
C ASN A 8 -22.31 -2.29 1.72
N ALA A 9 -22.45 -2.70 3.00
CA ALA A 9 -21.40 -3.42 3.71
C ALA A 9 -21.10 -4.75 3.02
N SER A 10 -22.11 -5.50 2.59
CA SER A 10 -21.93 -6.78 1.89
C SER A 10 -21.26 -6.62 0.53
N LEU A 11 -21.58 -5.58 -0.24
CA LEU A 11 -20.95 -5.31 -1.54
C LEU A 11 -19.47 -4.95 -1.40
N SER A 12 -19.13 -4.06 -0.47
CA SER A 12 -17.74 -3.67 -0.23
C SER A 12 -16.90 -4.82 0.32
N GLN A 13 -17.47 -5.64 1.21
CA GLN A 13 -16.81 -6.83 1.75
C GLN A 13 -16.55 -7.88 0.66
N LEU A 14 -17.50 -8.09 -0.26
CA LEU A 14 -17.32 -9.03 -1.38
C LEU A 14 -16.17 -8.57 -2.28
N GLY A 15 -16.10 -7.29 -2.65
CA GLY A 15 -15.00 -6.75 -3.44
C GLY A 15 -13.64 -6.92 -2.76
N THR A 16 -13.56 -6.63 -1.45
CA THR A 16 -12.33 -6.81 -0.66
C THR A 16 -11.94 -8.27 -0.54
N LEU A 17 -12.89 -9.17 -0.31
CA LEU A 17 -12.65 -10.62 -0.23
C LEU A 17 -12.15 -11.15 -1.57
N THR A 18 -12.77 -10.75 -2.69
CA THR A 18 -12.33 -11.15 -4.03
C THR A 18 -10.92 -10.64 -4.31
N LEU A 19 -10.63 -9.38 -3.98
CA LEU A 19 -9.27 -8.82 -4.07
C LEU A 19 -8.29 -9.69 -3.28
N ALA A 20 -8.58 -10.00 -2.03
CA ALA A 20 -7.72 -10.80 -1.18
C ALA A 20 -7.46 -12.20 -1.75
N LEU A 21 -8.50 -12.89 -2.20
CA LEU A 21 -8.41 -14.27 -2.74
C LEU A 21 -7.68 -14.33 -4.09
N THR A 22 -7.79 -13.28 -4.90
CA THR A 22 -7.21 -13.26 -6.26
C THR A 22 -5.83 -12.60 -6.31
N SER A 23 -5.44 -11.85 -5.28
CA SER A 23 -4.12 -11.19 -5.22
C SER A 23 -2.94 -12.14 -5.46
N PRO A 24 -2.85 -13.37 -4.92
CA PRO A 24 -1.73 -14.27 -5.19
C PRO A 24 -1.55 -14.58 -6.68
N ILE A 25 -2.66 -14.76 -7.40
CA ILE A 25 -2.64 -15.00 -8.85
C ILE A 25 -2.10 -13.76 -9.57
N SER A 26 -2.54 -12.57 -9.17
CA SER A 26 -2.10 -11.31 -9.78
C SER A 26 -0.62 -11.02 -9.52
N GLY A 27 -0.08 -11.40 -8.37
CA GLY A 27 1.35 -11.30 -8.08
C GLY A 27 2.19 -12.12 -9.05
N LEU A 28 1.80 -13.38 -9.26
CA LEU A 28 2.46 -14.27 -10.21
C LEU A 28 2.37 -13.76 -11.67
N VAL A 29 1.22 -13.20 -12.05
CA VAL A 29 1.04 -12.56 -13.37
C VAL A 29 1.94 -11.33 -13.50
N GLY A 30 1.99 -10.47 -12.47
CA GLY A 30 2.82 -9.27 -12.45
C GLY A 30 4.32 -9.55 -12.49
N ASP A 31 4.79 -10.66 -11.90
CA ASP A 31 6.19 -11.03 -11.95
C ASP A 31 6.60 -11.63 -13.33
N ARG A 32 5.65 -12.18 -14.08
CA ARG A 32 5.90 -12.85 -15.37
C ARG A 32 5.71 -11.95 -16.58
N TYR A 33 4.72 -11.08 -16.54
CA TYR A 33 4.39 -10.18 -17.63
C TYR A 33 4.90 -8.76 -17.34
N ASP A 34 4.91 -7.92 -18.37
CA ASP A 34 5.16 -6.50 -18.19
C ASP A 34 4.09 -5.91 -17.25
N ARG A 35 4.55 -5.40 -16.10
CA ARG A 35 3.69 -4.89 -15.04
C ARG A 35 2.86 -3.71 -15.51
N SER A 36 3.35 -2.91 -16.44
CA SER A 36 2.63 -1.76 -16.98
C SER A 36 1.38 -2.19 -17.75
N TYR A 37 1.48 -3.27 -18.53
CA TYR A 37 0.32 -3.84 -19.24
C TYR A 37 -0.66 -4.50 -18.28
N VAL A 38 -0.16 -5.19 -17.24
CA VAL A 38 -1.03 -5.79 -16.21
C VAL A 38 -1.80 -4.71 -15.47
N VAL A 39 -1.15 -3.59 -15.09
CA VAL A 39 -1.81 -2.44 -14.46
C VAL A 39 -2.83 -1.81 -15.39
N ALA A 40 -2.50 -1.58 -16.67
CA ALA A 40 -3.42 -1.01 -17.62
C ALA A 40 -4.68 -1.89 -17.81
N PHE A 41 -4.50 -3.20 -17.94
CA PHE A 41 -5.61 -4.15 -18.03
C PHE A 41 -6.45 -4.18 -16.75
N GLY A 42 -5.82 -4.19 -15.57
CA GLY A 42 -6.50 -4.14 -14.27
C GLY A 42 -7.32 -2.85 -14.10
N CYS A 43 -6.77 -1.68 -14.48
CA CYS A 43 -7.48 -0.40 -14.48
C CYS A 43 -8.67 -0.39 -15.44
N LEU A 44 -8.51 -0.96 -16.64
CA LEU A 44 -9.59 -1.07 -17.63
C LEU A 44 -10.71 -1.97 -17.10
N LEU A 45 -10.38 -3.16 -16.57
CA LEU A 45 -11.33 -4.09 -16.01
C LEU A 45 -12.09 -3.46 -14.83
N TRP A 46 -11.34 -2.80 -13.92
CA TRP A 46 -11.93 -2.06 -12.80
C TRP A 46 -12.87 -0.96 -13.28
N GLY A 47 -12.48 -0.16 -14.28
CA GLY A 47 -13.30 0.90 -14.84
C GLY A 47 -14.59 0.37 -15.47
N VAL A 48 -14.50 -0.69 -16.30
CA VAL A 48 -15.68 -1.33 -16.94
C VAL A 48 -16.63 -1.91 -15.88
N MET A 49 -16.11 -2.58 -14.87
CA MET A 49 -16.94 -3.14 -13.80
C MET A 49 -17.55 -2.06 -12.92
N THR A 50 -16.86 -0.94 -12.70
CA THR A 50 -17.42 0.23 -12.02
C THR A 50 -18.60 0.82 -12.81
N ALA A 51 -18.50 0.90 -14.14
CA ALA A 51 -19.64 1.27 -14.97
C ALA A 51 -20.78 0.27 -14.88
N ALA A 52 -20.50 -1.02 -14.88
CA ALA A 52 -21.50 -2.09 -14.74
C ALA A 52 -22.25 -2.01 -13.41
N ILE A 53 -21.56 -1.65 -12.30
CA ILE A 53 -22.20 -1.38 -11.01
C ILE A 53 -23.16 -0.20 -11.14
N GLY A 54 -22.73 0.92 -11.74
CA GLY A 54 -23.58 2.11 -11.95
C GLY A 54 -24.81 1.85 -12.83
N LEU A 55 -24.70 0.91 -13.78
CA LEU A 55 -25.79 0.52 -14.69
C LEU A 55 -26.63 -0.66 -14.19
N SER A 56 -26.27 -1.28 -13.06
CA SER A 56 -26.95 -2.45 -12.52
C SER A 56 -28.43 -2.18 -12.24
N ARG A 57 -29.28 -3.15 -12.56
CA ARG A 57 -30.72 -3.13 -12.32
C ARG A 57 -31.18 -4.14 -11.27
N SER A 58 -30.29 -5.05 -10.88
CA SER A 58 -30.55 -6.05 -9.86
C SER A 58 -29.36 -6.18 -8.92
N LEU A 59 -29.62 -6.64 -7.70
CA LEU A 59 -28.56 -6.92 -6.71
C LEU A 59 -27.54 -7.94 -7.22
N GLY A 60 -28.01 -8.99 -7.90
CA GLY A 60 -27.12 -10.02 -8.46
C GLY A 60 -26.14 -9.44 -9.47
N GLN A 61 -26.57 -8.55 -10.36
CA GLN A 61 -25.67 -7.86 -11.29
C GLN A 61 -24.64 -7.00 -10.54
N ALA A 62 -25.05 -6.26 -9.51
CA ALA A 62 -24.14 -5.44 -8.72
C ALA A 62 -23.10 -6.33 -7.99
N LEU A 63 -23.52 -7.44 -7.39
CA LEU A 63 -22.62 -8.38 -6.68
C LEU A 63 -21.58 -9.00 -7.62
N VAL A 64 -21.98 -9.47 -8.79
CA VAL A 64 -21.06 -10.03 -9.79
C VAL A 64 -20.07 -8.96 -10.26
N SER A 65 -20.58 -7.76 -10.56
CA SER A 65 -19.72 -6.65 -10.99
C SER A 65 -18.73 -6.24 -9.88
N CYS A 66 -19.13 -6.23 -8.61
CA CYS A 66 -18.25 -5.95 -7.48
C CYS A 66 -17.17 -7.04 -7.31
N ALA A 67 -17.52 -8.30 -7.51
CA ALA A 67 -16.55 -9.40 -7.43
C ALA A 67 -15.48 -9.27 -8.53
N VAL A 68 -15.89 -9.05 -9.78
CA VAL A 68 -14.93 -8.86 -10.89
C VAL A 68 -14.16 -7.56 -10.76
N ASN A 69 -14.75 -6.51 -10.20
CA ASN A 69 -14.08 -5.26 -9.86
C ASN A 69 -12.93 -5.49 -8.84
N GLY A 70 -13.17 -6.30 -7.81
CA GLY A 70 -12.14 -6.71 -6.84
C GLY A 70 -10.96 -7.43 -7.51
N PHE A 71 -11.21 -8.27 -8.51
CA PHE A 71 -10.14 -8.89 -9.30
C PHE A 71 -9.33 -7.87 -10.09
N GLY A 72 -9.98 -6.86 -10.70
CA GLY A 72 -9.28 -5.76 -11.37
C GLY A 72 -8.31 -5.02 -10.43
N LEU A 73 -8.75 -4.70 -9.22
CA LEU A 73 -7.90 -4.06 -8.19
C LEU A 73 -6.75 -4.96 -7.73
N ALA A 74 -6.99 -6.27 -7.65
CA ALA A 74 -5.96 -7.24 -7.30
C ALA A 74 -4.79 -7.23 -8.30
N LEU A 75 -5.05 -7.00 -9.58
CA LEU A 75 -4.00 -6.88 -10.62
C LEU A 75 -3.19 -5.59 -10.46
N VAL A 76 -3.81 -4.50 -10.04
CA VAL A 76 -3.19 -3.17 -10.01
C VAL A 76 -2.26 -3.00 -8.81
N ILE A 77 -2.74 -3.29 -7.60
CA ILE A 77 -2.05 -2.89 -6.35
C ILE A 77 -0.66 -3.50 -6.21
N PRO A 78 -0.45 -4.83 -6.37
CA PRO A 78 0.88 -5.43 -6.23
C PRO A 78 1.85 -4.96 -7.32
N CYS A 79 1.37 -4.83 -8.57
CA CYS A 79 2.20 -4.39 -9.68
C CYS A 79 2.67 -2.94 -9.52
N VAL A 80 1.77 -2.03 -9.10
CA VAL A 80 2.13 -0.62 -8.82
C VAL A 80 3.14 -0.54 -7.68
N SER A 81 2.93 -1.29 -6.59
CA SER A 81 3.86 -1.32 -5.47
C SER A 81 5.24 -1.81 -5.90
N SER A 82 5.28 -2.83 -6.74
CA SER A 82 6.52 -3.39 -7.29
C SER A 82 7.24 -2.38 -8.21
N ILE A 83 6.51 -1.72 -9.13
CA ILE A 83 7.05 -0.68 -10.00
C ILE A 83 7.65 0.47 -9.16
N ILE A 84 6.95 0.95 -8.14
CA ILE A 84 7.44 2.00 -7.24
C ILE A 84 8.74 1.56 -6.55
N ALA A 85 8.80 0.31 -6.08
CA ALA A 85 9.97 -0.22 -5.42
C ALA A 85 11.19 -0.30 -6.36
N ASP A 86 10.97 -0.59 -7.65
CA ASP A 86 12.02 -0.75 -8.64
C ASP A 86 12.53 0.60 -9.17
N TYR A 87 11.67 1.59 -9.32
CA TYR A 87 12.08 2.96 -9.69
C TYR A 87 12.82 3.71 -8.57
N ASN A 88 12.72 3.25 -7.33
CA ASN A 88 13.31 3.95 -6.20
C ASN A 88 14.37 3.10 -5.50
N PRO A 89 15.59 3.64 -5.29
CA PRO A 89 16.63 2.97 -4.55
C PRO A 89 16.21 2.76 -3.08
N PRO A 90 16.81 1.79 -2.37
CA PRO A 90 16.40 1.42 -1.01
C PRO A 90 16.34 2.57 -0.01
N ASP A 91 17.18 3.60 -0.18
CA ASP A 91 17.28 4.75 0.72
C ASP A 91 16.20 5.82 0.52
N THR A 92 15.35 5.70 -0.51
CA THR A 92 14.24 6.62 -0.83
C THR A 92 12.89 5.92 -0.98
N ARG A 93 12.82 4.59 -0.89
CA ARG A 93 11.61 3.78 -1.04
C ARG A 93 10.51 4.16 -0.05
N GLY A 94 10.87 4.42 1.19
CA GLY A 94 9.88 4.82 2.21
C GLY A 94 9.17 6.11 1.84
N ARG A 95 9.92 7.12 1.36
CA ARG A 95 9.35 8.37 0.85
C ARG A 95 8.45 8.12 -0.37
N ALA A 96 8.85 7.28 -1.31
CA ALA A 96 8.07 6.97 -2.50
C ALA A 96 6.73 6.31 -2.13
N PHE A 97 6.73 5.32 -1.24
CA PHE A 97 5.50 4.72 -0.70
C PHE A 97 4.68 5.72 0.12
N GLY A 98 5.34 6.66 0.81
CA GLY A 98 4.68 7.75 1.52
C GLY A 98 3.91 8.69 0.58
N ILE A 99 4.49 9.05 -0.57
CA ILE A 99 3.84 9.83 -1.63
C ILE A 99 2.65 9.05 -2.22
N MET A 100 2.81 7.76 -2.47
CA MET A 100 1.72 6.89 -2.93
C MET A 100 0.55 6.89 -1.94
N SER A 101 0.84 6.74 -0.64
CA SER A 101 -0.16 6.77 0.43
C SER A 101 -0.87 8.12 0.52
N LEU A 102 -0.11 9.22 0.43
CA LEU A 102 -0.66 10.58 0.39
C LEU A 102 -1.62 10.75 -0.79
N THR A 103 -1.21 10.35 -1.99
CA THR A 103 -2.04 10.44 -3.20
C THR A 103 -3.30 9.59 -3.07
N ALA A 104 -3.19 8.37 -2.55
CA ALA A 104 -4.34 7.49 -2.31
C ALA A 104 -5.33 8.11 -1.30
N SER A 105 -4.85 8.71 -0.23
CA SER A 105 -5.68 9.38 0.78
C SER A 105 -6.38 10.61 0.21
N LEU A 106 -5.68 11.43 -0.58
CA LEU A 106 -6.28 12.61 -1.26
C LEU A 106 -7.34 12.17 -2.27
N GLY A 107 -7.06 11.13 -3.05
CA GLY A 107 -8.04 10.54 -3.98
C GLY A 107 -9.27 9.99 -3.27
N GLY A 108 -9.07 9.29 -2.15
CA GLY A 108 -10.16 8.78 -1.31
C GLY A 108 -11.05 9.89 -0.74
N MET A 109 -10.45 10.96 -0.21
CA MET A 109 -11.21 12.13 0.28
C MET A 109 -11.97 12.85 -0.84
N ALA A 110 -11.32 13.08 -1.98
CA ALA A 110 -11.98 13.70 -3.13
C ALA A 110 -13.14 12.84 -3.65
N GLY A 111 -12.94 11.52 -3.72
CA GLY A 111 -13.98 10.56 -4.12
C GLY A 111 -15.16 10.54 -3.14
N ALA A 112 -14.89 10.52 -1.83
CA ALA A 112 -15.93 10.55 -0.80
C ALA A 112 -16.73 11.86 -0.85
N PHE A 113 -16.05 13.00 -0.94
CA PHE A 113 -16.67 14.31 -1.07
C PHE A 113 -17.56 14.38 -2.32
N TYR A 114 -17.04 13.93 -3.46
CA TYR A 114 -17.76 13.88 -4.71
C TYR A 114 -19.01 12.98 -4.62
N ALA A 115 -18.84 11.75 -4.16
CA ALA A 115 -19.95 10.78 -4.04
C ALA A 115 -21.07 11.27 -3.12
N THR A 116 -20.71 11.92 -2.01
CA THR A 116 -21.68 12.46 -1.05
C THR A 116 -22.50 13.61 -1.65
N ASN A 117 -21.83 14.55 -2.35
CA ASN A 117 -22.51 15.71 -2.92
C ASN A 117 -23.34 15.37 -4.15
N VAL A 118 -22.83 14.48 -5.02
CA VAL A 118 -23.54 14.09 -6.24
C VAL A 118 -24.63 13.05 -5.98
N GLY A 119 -24.43 12.18 -4.99
CA GLY A 119 -25.35 11.07 -4.69
C GLY A 119 -26.77 11.45 -4.39
N ALA A 120 -27.00 12.65 -3.82
CA ALA A 120 -28.32 13.19 -3.51
C ALA A 120 -28.95 13.96 -4.70
N THR A 121 -28.24 14.20 -5.78
CA THR A 121 -28.66 14.96 -6.96
C THR A 121 -29.17 14.05 -8.08
N ARG A 122 -29.74 14.64 -9.12
CA ARG A 122 -30.16 13.91 -10.34
C ARG A 122 -29.54 14.55 -11.60
N PRO A 123 -28.21 14.48 -11.77
CA PRO A 123 -27.56 15.04 -12.94
C PRO A 123 -27.99 14.27 -14.20
N MET A 124 -28.31 15.00 -15.26
CA MET A 124 -28.76 14.45 -16.56
C MET A 124 -30.00 13.53 -16.44
N GLY A 125 -30.84 13.70 -15.42
CA GLY A 125 -32.05 12.88 -15.19
C GLY A 125 -31.76 11.49 -14.57
N MET A 126 -30.50 11.14 -14.29
CA MET A 126 -30.11 9.89 -13.63
C MET A 126 -30.00 10.07 -12.12
N GLU A 127 -30.12 8.95 -11.39
CA GLU A 127 -29.82 8.93 -9.95
C GLU A 127 -28.33 9.28 -9.72
N GLY A 128 -28.04 10.20 -8.79
CA GLY A 128 -26.71 10.75 -8.58
C GLY A 128 -25.64 9.71 -8.29
N TRP A 129 -25.96 8.63 -7.56
CA TRP A 129 -25.03 7.54 -7.31
C TRP A 129 -24.62 6.80 -8.62
N ARG A 130 -25.54 6.62 -9.58
CA ARG A 130 -25.24 6.02 -10.87
C ARG A 130 -24.29 6.90 -11.67
N PHE A 131 -24.58 8.20 -11.70
CA PHE A 131 -23.71 9.18 -12.35
C PHE A 131 -22.30 9.19 -11.72
N ALA A 132 -22.21 9.09 -10.38
CA ALA A 132 -20.93 9.03 -9.69
C ALA A 132 -20.09 7.81 -10.11
N PHE A 133 -20.70 6.64 -10.18
CA PHE A 133 -20.01 5.44 -10.66
C PHE A 133 -19.55 5.55 -12.13
N LEU A 134 -20.38 6.11 -13.01
CA LEU A 134 -20.05 6.28 -14.43
C LEU A 134 -18.89 7.27 -14.61
N LEU A 135 -18.84 8.36 -13.87
CA LEU A 135 -17.73 9.32 -13.95
C LEU A 135 -16.41 8.66 -13.49
N VAL A 136 -16.44 7.94 -12.36
CA VAL A 136 -15.25 7.19 -11.89
C VAL A 136 -14.82 6.15 -12.92
N ALA A 137 -15.76 5.48 -13.57
CA ALA A 137 -15.46 4.53 -14.64
C ALA A 137 -14.74 5.21 -15.83
N VAL A 138 -15.21 6.37 -16.28
CA VAL A 138 -14.57 7.14 -17.37
C VAL A 138 -13.13 7.53 -16.96
N ILE A 139 -12.95 8.06 -15.75
CA ILE A 139 -11.61 8.42 -15.24
C ILE A 139 -10.71 7.18 -15.22
N SER A 140 -11.21 6.02 -14.79
CA SER A 140 -10.45 4.77 -14.74
C SER A 140 -10.03 4.27 -16.12
N VAL A 141 -10.92 4.36 -17.12
CA VAL A 141 -10.63 3.98 -18.50
C VAL A 141 -9.58 4.93 -19.12
N VAL A 142 -9.71 6.24 -18.88
CA VAL A 142 -8.69 7.21 -19.31
C VAL A 142 -7.35 6.92 -18.64
N THR A 143 -7.34 6.63 -17.35
CA THR A 143 -6.13 6.24 -16.62
C THR A 143 -5.52 4.97 -17.21
N ALA A 144 -6.34 3.96 -17.53
CA ALA A 144 -5.88 2.72 -18.16
C ALA A 144 -5.19 3.01 -19.52
N ALA A 145 -5.77 3.88 -20.34
CA ALA A 145 -5.20 4.30 -21.62
C ALA A 145 -3.87 5.06 -21.45
N LEU A 146 -3.79 5.97 -20.46
CA LEU A 146 -2.56 6.70 -20.15
C LEU A 146 -1.46 5.75 -19.64
N VAL A 147 -1.79 4.81 -18.74
CA VAL A 147 -0.84 3.81 -18.25
C VAL A 147 -0.37 2.93 -19.43
N TYR A 148 -1.27 2.45 -20.25
CA TYR A 148 -0.93 1.65 -21.44
C TYR A 148 0.01 2.39 -22.39
N ARG A 149 -0.18 3.71 -22.58
CA ARG A 149 0.59 4.51 -23.54
C ARG A 149 1.93 5.00 -22.99
N TYR A 150 2.01 5.31 -21.69
CA TYR A 150 3.16 6.03 -21.14
C TYR A 150 3.91 5.27 -20.04
N ALA A 151 3.28 4.32 -19.32
CA ALA A 151 3.99 3.60 -18.26
C ALA A 151 4.99 2.60 -18.87
N VAL A 152 6.17 2.53 -18.27
CA VAL A 152 7.25 1.61 -18.66
C VAL A 152 7.60 0.77 -17.42
N ASP A 153 7.75 -0.54 -17.58
CA ASP A 153 8.26 -1.40 -16.52
C ASP A 153 9.79 -1.21 -16.38
N PRO A 154 10.30 -0.82 -15.20
CA PRO A 154 11.73 -0.55 -15.02
C PRO A 154 12.63 -1.74 -15.31
N ARG A 155 12.13 -2.97 -15.23
CA ARG A 155 12.88 -4.18 -15.62
C ARG A 155 13.36 -4.16 -17.07
N HIS A 156 12.63 -3.50 -17.97
CA HIS A 156 13.04 -3.36 -19.37
C HIS A 156 14.11 -2.29 -19.58
N LEU A 157 14.27 -1.33 -18.66
CA LEU A 157 15.29 -0.29 -18.76
C LEU A 157 16.69 -0.82 -18.42
N HIS A 158 16.80 -1.81 -17.55
CA HIS A 158 18.09 -2.39 -17.13
C HIS A 158 18.69 -3.37 -18.16
N HIS A 159 17.93 -3.82 -19.15
CA HIS A 159 18.38 -4.74 -20.19
C HIS A 159 18.91 -4.08 -21.48
N HIS A 160 19.03 -2.74 -21.54
CA HIS A 160 19.69 -2.05 -22.65
C HIS A 160 21.14 -1.68 -22.29
N PRO A 161 22.17 -2.44 -22.74
CA PRO A 161 23.58 -2.17 -22.46
C PRO A 161 24.11 -0.89 -23.11
N SER A 162 23.34 -0.27 -24.01
CA SER A 162 23.80 0.80 -24.90
C SER A 162 23.69 2.22 -24.34
N LEU A 163 23.17 2.46 -23.14
CA LEU A 163 23.04 3.80 -22.56
C LEU A 163 24.08 4.12 -21.47
N HIS A 164 24.91 3.17 -21.06
CA HIS A 164 26.02 3.39 -20.12
C HIS A 164 27.42 3.27 -20.72
N GLY A 165 27.52 3.15 -22.04
CA GLY A 165 28.78 3.05 -22.79
C GLY A 165 29.37 4.38 -23.27
N GLY A 166 29.08 5.49 -22.60
CA GLY A 166 29.84 6.74 -22.73
C GLY A 166 31.15 6.63 -21.96
N SER A 167 32.12 5.96 -22.55
CA SER A 167 33.48 5.77 -22.09
C SER A 167 34.14 7.09 -21.65
N LEU A 168 34.36 7.25 -20.34
CA LEU A 168 35.47 8.04 -19.80
C LEU A 168 36.67 7.12 -19.52
N GLY A 169 37.18 6.55 -20.58
CA GLY A 169 38.40 5.73 -20.51
C GLY A 169 39.32 6.01 -21.68
N GLY A 170 40.12 7.04 -21.60
CA GLY A 170 41.13 7.27 -22.61
C GLY A 170 41.74 8.67 -22.62
N LEU A 171 42.36 9.11 -21.55
CA LEU A 171 43.42 10.11 -21.62
C LEU A 171 44.47 9.78 -20.57
N THR A 172 45.40 8.98 -21.01
CA THR A 172 46.74 8.83 -20.40
C THR A 172 47.46 10.18 -20.39
N ARG A 173 47.83 10.55 -19.23
CA ARG A 173 48.98 11.30 -18.75
C ARG A 173 50.01 11.74 -19.79
N THR A 174 50.14 13.05 -19.98
CA THR A 174 51.42 13.75 -20.13
C THR A 174 51.29 15.23 -19.77
N GLY A 175 52.12 15.69 -18.82
CA GLY A 175 52.85 16.92 -18.84
C GLY A 175 52.22 18.25 -18.41
N SER A 176 52.55 18.63 -17.19
CA SER A 176 52.98 19.98 -16.72
C SER A 176 52.28 21.25 -17.23
N GLY A 177 51.84 22.09 -16.30
CA GLY A 177 51.79 23.55 -16.51
C GLY A 177 50.74 24.32 -15.77
N MET A 178 51.14 25.06 -14.80
CA MET A 178 50.53 26.15 -14.04
C MET A 178 49.35 26.95 -14.69
N GLY A 179 48.43 27.35 -13.87
CA GLY A 179 47.52 28.49 -14.17
C GLY A 179 46.27 28.53 -13.32
N ALA A 180 46.28 29.35 -12.27
CA ALA A 180 45.10 29.70 -11.47
C ALA A 180 44.13 30.59 -12.26
N SER A 181 42.83 30.31 -12.18
CA SER A 181 41.81 31.35 -12.33
C SER A 181 40.46 30.87 -11.81
N SER A 182 39.91 31.62 -10.92
CA SER A 182 38.58 31.57 -10.31
C SER A 182 37.48 31.89 -11.33
N ALA A 183 36.41 31.11 -11.36
CA ALA A 183 35.09 31.62 -11.77
C ALA A 183 33.99 30.69 -11.28
N GLY A 184 33.00 31.23 -10.57
CA GLY A 184 31.82 30.58 -10.06
C GLY A 184 30.94 30.10 -11.21
N GLY A 185 30.53 28.84 -11.13
CA GLY A 185 29.60 28.23 -12.05
C GLY A 185 28.35 27.75 -11.30
N LYS A 186 27.25 28.46 -11.53
CA LYS A 186 25.90 28.06 -11.11
C LYS A 186 25.58 26.67 -11.66
N SER A 187 25.21 25.75 -10.77
CA SER A 187 24.69 24.42 -11.15
C SER A 187 23.33 24.62 -11.84
N SER A 188 23.35 24.58 -13.16
CA SER A 188 22.18 24.50 -14.02
C SER A 188 21.63 23.06 -13.93
N MET A 189 20.38 22.91 -13.54
CA MET A 189 19.57 21.70 -13.73
C MET A 189 19.56 21.39 -15.24
N ALA A 190 20.44 20.50 -15.67
CA ALA A 190 20.42 19.98 -17.04
C ALA A 190 19.23 19.04 -17.20
N GLY A 191 18.40 19.39 -18.18
CA GLY A 191 17.10 18.79 -18.45
C GLY A 191 17.15 17.30 -18.74
N LEU A 192 16.09 16.63 -18.34
CA LEU A 192 15.67 15.36 -18.89
C LEU A 192 15.58 15.52 -20.43
N PRO A 193 16.08 14.56 -21.21
CA PRO A 193 15.90 14.59 -22.66
C PRO A 193 14.40 14.55 -22.99
N PRO A 194 13.97 15.29 -24.04
CA PRO A 194 12.57 15.30 -24.43
C PRO A 194 12.10 13.90 -24.85
N ALA A 195 10.89 13.54 -24.42
CA ALA A 195 10.27 12.22 -24.63
C ALA A 195 9.99 11.85 -26.10
N ALA A 196 10.45 12.65 -27.05
CA ALA A 196 10.13 12.52 -28.48
C ALA A 196 10.92 11.44 -29.24
N ASP A 197 12.08 10.98 -28.72
CA ASP A 197 12.95 10.07 -29.48
C ASP A 197 12.83 8.59 -29.08
N VAL A 198 11.88 8.22 -28.21
CA VAL A 198 11.64 6.82 -27.79
C VAL A 198 10.54 6.14 -28.64
N GLU A 199 10.13 6.74 -29.75
CA GLU A 199 9.04 6.22 -30.61
C GLU A 199 9.45 5.02 -31.49
N GLY A 200 10.73 4.66 -31.52
CA GLY A 200 11.27 3.51 -32.25
C GLY A 200 11.51 2.30 -31.36
N GLN A 201 10.61 1.34 -31.39
CA GLN A 201 10.74 -0.01 -30.83
C GLN A 201 10.44 -0.14 -29.32
N ARG A 202 9.16 -0.09 -28.97
CA ARG A 202 8.73 -0.87 -27.80
C ARG A 202 8.95 -2.36 -28.14
N PRO A 203 9.70 -3.11 -27.34
CA PRO A 203 9.69 -4.56 -27.49
C PRO A 203 8.24 -5.00 -27.30
N GLY A 204 7.68 -5.67 -28.30
CA GLY A 204 6.35 -6.26 -28.18
C GLY A 204 6.29 -7.14 -26.92
N PRO A 205 5.10 -7.43 -26.40
CA PRO A 205 4.96 -8.26 -25.22
C PRO A 205 5.77 -9.53 -25.41
N ARG A 206 6.88 -9.65 -24.67
CA ARG A 206 7.72 -10.85 -24.68
C ARG A 206 6.80 -11.98 -24.29
N ALA A 207 6.59 -12.95 -25.17
CA ALA A 207 5.85 -14.14 -24.88
C ALA A 207 6.56 -14.84 -23.71
N ALA A 208 6.04 -14.65 -22.50
CA ALA A 208 6.56 -15.31 -21.32
C ALA A 208 6.48 -16.82 -21.53
N ALA A 209 7.56 -17.53 -21.20
CA ALA A 209 7.54 -18.99 -21.22
C ALA A 209 6.32 -19.52 -20.44
N PRO A 210 5.63 -20.56 -20.93
CA PRO A 210 4.41 -21.05 -20.30
C PRO A 210 4.65 -21.33 -18.82
N LEU A 211 3.73 -20.87 -17.98
CA LEU A 211 3.73 -21.09 -16.54
C LEU A 211 3.73 -22.59 -16.25
N THR A 212 4.87 -23.14 -15.87
CA THR A 212 4.89 -24.49 -15.30
C THR A 212 4.44 -24.41 -13.85
N TRP A 213 3.47 -25.23 -13.47
CA TRP A 213 2.96 -25.29 -12.10
C TRP A 213 4.07 -25.48 -11.06
N GLN A 214 5.11 -26.20 -11.41
CA GLN A 214 6.29 -26.40 -10.55
C GLN A 214 7.03 -25.10 -10.25
N GLN A 215 7.17 -24.20 -11.23
CA GLN A 215 7.80 -22.88 -11.02
C GLN A 215 6.94 -21.99 -10.10
N VAL A 216 5.62 -21.98 -10.31
CA VAL A 216 4.69 -21.25 -9.45
C VAL A 216 4.80 -21.73 -7.99
N VAL A 217 4.75 -23.04 -7.76
CA VAL A 217 4.87 -23.62 -6.41
C VAL A 217 6.23 -23.29 -5.79
N ARG A 218 7.30 -23.30 -6.58
CA ARG A 218 8.63 -22.93 -6.12
C ARG A 218 8.69 -21.47 -5.68
N ASP A 219 8.23 -20.53 -6.52
CA ASP A 219 8.28 -19.08 -6.25
C ASP A 219 7.43 -18.73 -5.02
N VAL A 220 6.23 -19.30 -4.93
CA VAL A 220 5.37 -19.19 -3.74
C VAL A 220 6.06 -19.72 -2.48
N ARG A 221 6.67 -20.91 -2.56
CA ARG A 221 7.37 -21.50 -1.42
C ARG A 221 8.56 -20.67 -0.96
N ILE A 222 9.26 -20.03 -1.89
CA ILE A 222 10.37 -19.13 -1.58
C ILE A 222 9.89 -17.94 -0.77
N VAL A 223 8.88 -17.23 -1.26
CA VAL A 223 8.33 -16.03 -0.59
C VAL A 223 7.74 -16.40 0.78
N LEU A 224 6.92 -17.43 0.83
CA LEU A 224 6.31 -17.90 2.09
C LEU A 224 7.34 -18.47 3.08
N GLY A 225 8.50 -18.93 2.61
CA GLY A 225 9.60 -19.43 3.46
C GLY A 225 10.46 -18.35 4.11
N ILE A 226 10.32 -17.08 3.75
CA ILE A 226 11.10 -15.97 4.32
C ILE A 226 10.52 -15.64 5.71
N ARG A 227 11.32 -15.83 6.76
CA ARG A 227 10.87 -15.59 8.15
C ARG A 227 10.43 -14.15 8.40
N SER A 228 11.19 -13.19 7.90
CA SER A 228 10.84 -11.77 8.03
C SER A 228 9.54 -11.43 7.30
N PHE A 229 9.27 -12.05 6.14
CA PHE A 229 7.99 -11.92 5.46
C PHE A 229 6.84 -12.43 6.34
N GLN A 230 6.96 -13.63 6.89
CA GLN A 230 5.96 -14.22 7.80
C GLN A 230 5.66 -13.31 8.98
N ILE A 231 6.70 -12.74 9.61
CA ILE A 231 6.54 -11.82 10.75
C ILE A 231 5.84 -10.53 10.35
N ILE A 232 6.20 -9.91 9.19
CA ILE A 232 5.55 -8.67 8.73
C ILE A 232 4.10 -8.95 8.36
N VAL A 233 3.79 -10.06 7.70
CA VAL A 233 2.41 -10.45 7.37
C VAL A 233 1.58 -10.70 8.63
N LEU A 234 2.11 -11.42 9.63
CA LEU A 234 1.42 -11.62 10.91
C LEU A 234 1.18 -10.28 11.62
N GLN A 235 2.15 -9.37 11.57
CA GLN A 235 1.99 -8.01 12.07
C GLN A 235 0.89 -7.26 11.31
N GLY A 236 0.86 -7.36 9.98
CA GLY A 236 -0.14 -6.74 9.12
C GLY A 236 -1.55 -7.26 9.36
N ILE A 237 -1.70 -8.59 9.51
CA ILE A 237 -2.96 -9.25 9.87
C ILE A 237 -3.51 -8.68 11.18
N VAL A 238 -2.69 -8.67 12.24
CA VAL A 238 -3.11 -8.17 13.54
C VAL A 238 -3.29 -6.65 13.50
N GLY A 239 -2.41 -5.93 12.79
CA GLY A 239 -2.46 -4.49 12.61
C GLY A 239 -3.63 -3.99 11.77
N SER A 240 -4.27 -4.85 10.95
CA SER A 240 -5.47 -4.49 10.20
C SER A 240 -6.70 -4.29 11.11
N ILE A 241 -6.75 -4.97 12.26
CA ILE A 241 -7.88 -4.88 13.22
C ILE A 241 -8.10 -3.45 13.73
N PRO A 242 -7.07 -2.71 14.22
CA PRO A 242 -7.23 -1.30 14.61
C PRO A 242 -7.77 -0.41 13.47
N TRP A 243 -7.26 -0.59 12.24
CA TRP A 243 -7.71 0.20 11.09
C TRP A 243 -9.18 -0.03 10.77
N VAL A 244 -9.64 -1.26 10.85
CA VAL A 244 -11.06 -1.57 10.66
C VAL A 244 -11.91 -1.09 11.84
N ALA A 245 -11.39 -1.15 13.07
CA ALA A 245 -12.06 -0.60 14.24
C ALA A 245 -12.33 0.90 14.09
N MET A 246 -11.42 1.66 13.48
CA MET A 246 -11.59 3.11 13.24
C MET A 246 -12.76 3.45 12.29
N THR A 247 -13.31 2.51 11.53
CA THR A 247 -14.54 2.73 10.75
C THR A 247 -15.75 3.05 11.65
N TRP A 248 -15.69 2.67 12.92
CA TRP A 248 -16.72 3.00 13.93
C TRP A 248 -16.55 4.39 14.53
N PHE A 249 -15.48 5.12 14.24
CA PHE A 249 -15.23 6.45 14.78
C PHE A 249 -16.33 7.45 14.43
N THR A 250 -16.87 7.42 13.22
CA THR A 250 -18.00 8.28 12.83
C THR A 250 -19.20 8.04 13.74
N THR A 251 -19.57 6.78 13.96
CA THR A 251 -20.67 6.40 14.85
C THR A 251 -20.39 6.81 16.30
N TRP A 252 -19.15 6.61 16.76
CA TRP A 252 -18.72 7.01 18.09
C TRP A 252 -18.81 8.53 18.31
N LEU A 253 -18.37 9.34 17.32
CA LEU A 253 -18.49 10.80 17.37
C LEU A 253 -19.94 11.25 17.37
N GLN A 254 -20.81 10.59 16.60
CA GLN A 254 -22.26 10.87 16.60
C GLN A 254 -22.90 10.54 17.94
N LEU A 255 -22.52 9.43 18.59
CA LEU A 255 -22.99 9.06 19.93
C LEU A 255 -22.51 10.04 21.01
N LEU A 256 -21.33 10.64 20.87
CA LEU A 256 -20.84 11.72 21.73
C LEU A 256 -21.69 12.99 21.62
N GLY A 257 -22.48 13.15 20.55
CA GLY A 257 -23.35 14.31 20.31
C GLY A 257 -22.88 15.25 19.22
N PHE A 258 -21.83 14.93 18.48
CA PHE A 258 -21.45 15.69 17.29
C PHE A 258 -22.50 15.52 16.17
N SER A 259 -22.83 16.59 15.46
CA SER A 259 -23.68 16.51 14.28
C SER A 259 -22.98 15.71 13.17
N ASP A 260 -23.76 15.23 12.18
CA ASP A 260 -23.22 14.46 11.06
C ASP A 260 -22.14 15.24 10.31
N LEU A 261 -22.32 16.56 10.15
CA LEU A 261 -21.32 17.42 9.51
C LEU A 261 -20.04 17.53 10.34
N TYR A 262 -20.15 17.72 11.64
CA TYR A 262 -18.97 17.79 12.52
C TYR A 262 -18.24 16.44 12.60
N ALA A 263 -18.96 15.34 12.69
CA ALA A 263 -18.35 14.01 12.67
C ALA A 263 -17.62 13.74 11.35
N ALA A 264 -18.21 14.10 10.21
CA ALA A 264 -17.59 13.94 8.90
C ALA A 264 -16.32 14.80 8.74
N THR A 265 -16.36 16.06 9.19
CA THR A 265 -15.19 16.95 9.12
C THR A 265 -14.08 16.54 10.08
N LEU A 266 -14.38 16.00 11.26
CA LEU A 266 -13.42 15.41 12.17
C LEU A 266 -12.73 14.18 11.55
N MET A 267 -13.49 13.32 10.86
CA MET A 267 -12.93 12.17 10.14
C MET A 267 -12.08 12.59 8.93
N ALA A 268 -12.45 13.67 8.24
CA ALA A 268 -11.61 14.26 7.20
C ALA A 268 -10.28 14.78 7.78
N THR A 269 -10.32 15.44 8.93
CA THR A 269 -9.13 15.91 9.66
C THR A 269 -8.21 14.75 10.07
N PHE A 270 -8.77 13.66 10.57
CA PHE A 270 -8.05 12.42 10.84
C PHE A 270 -7.39 11.85 9.56
N SER A 271 -8.13 11.82 8.45
CA SER A 271 -7.61 11.31 7.16
C SER A 271 -6.46 12.17 6.61
N ILE A 272 -6.53 13.50 6.78
CA ILE A 272 -5.40 14.40 6.44
C ILE A 272 -4.19 14.08 7.32
N GLY A 273 -4.40 13.87 8.62
CA GLY A 273 -3.35 13.41 9.53
C GLY A 273 -2.69 12.12 9.04
N CYS A 274 -3.49 11.12 8.67
CA CYS A 274 -3.00 9.85 8.12
C CYS A 274 -2.18 10.03 6.83
N ALA A 275 -2.66 10.88 5.92
CA ALA A 275 -2.00 11.16 4.64
C ALA A 275 -0.61 11.77 4.84
N LEU A 276 -0.52 12.80 5.68
CA LEU A 276 0.75 13.44 6.04
C LEU A 276 1.64 12.51 6.87
N GLY A 277 1.03 11.71 7.75
CA GLY A 277 1.71 10.71 8.58
C GLY A 277 2.42 9.65 7.73
N GLY A 278 1.78 9.13 6.70
CA GLY A 278 2.39 8.17 5.79
C GLY A 278 3.65 8.73 5.12
N LEU A 279 3.59 9.97 4.61
CA LEU A 279 4.74 10.65 4.02
C LEU A 279 5.85 10.91 5.05
N LEU A 280 5.48 11.37 6.24
CA LEU A 280 6.42 11.62 7.35
C LEU A 280 7.10 10.31 7.78
N GLY A 281 6.33 9.25 8.03
CA GLY A 281 6.84 7.95 8.46
C GLY A 281 7.78 7.31 7.43
N GLY A 282 7.45 7.38 6.15
CA GLY A 282 8.31 6.91 5.07
C GLY A 282 9.63 7.67 4.99
N THR A 283 9.57 9.01 5.09
CA THR A 283 10.78 9.85 5.08
C THR A 283 11.65 9.67 6.33
N LEU A 284 11.04 9.48 7.50
CA LEU A 284 11.76 9.16 8.73
C LEU A 284 12.43 7.78 8.65
N GLY A 285 11.73 6.78 8.11
CA GLY A 285 12.28 5.44 7.87
C GLY A 285 13.51 5.48 6.96
N ASP A 286 13.45 6.24 5.87
CA ASP A 286 14.58 6.42 4.95
C ASP A 286 15.75 7.15 5.63
N ARG A 287 15.48 8.24 6.37
CA ARG A 287 16.52 8.99 7.08
C ARG A 287 17.22 8.14 8.14
N LEU A 288 16.46 7.40 8.93
CA LEU A 288 17.02 6.57 9.99
C LEU A 288 17.75 5.35 9.40
N GLY A 289 17.25 4.79 8.29
CA GLY A 289 17.94 3.74 7.54
C GLY A 289 19.30 4.19 7.02
N ARG A 290 19.42 5.43 6.51
CA ARG A 290 20.74 6.00 6.08
C ARG A 290 21.68 6.26 7.25
N ARG A 291 21.17 6.63 8.42
CA ARG A 291 22.02 6.85 9.61
C ARG A 291 22.53 5.56 10.24
N LEU A 292 21.86 4.44 9.96
CA LEU A 292 22.19 3.11 10.47
C LEU A 292 22.52 2.14 9.30
N PRO A 293 23.51 2.43 8.42
CA PRO A 293 23.71 1.70 7.17
C PRO A 293 24.02 0.21 7.37
N ASN A 294 24.63 -0.15 8.50
CA ASN A 294 24.94 -1.55 8.85
C ASN A 294 23.79 -2.27 9.56
N SER A 295 22.67 -1.58 9.79
CA SER A 295 21.55 -2.11 10.54
C SER A 295 20.24 -1.84 9.78
N PRO A 296 19.48 -2.86 9.40
CA PRO A 296 18.17 -2.70 8.79
C PRO A 296 17.11 -2.20 9.79
N HIS A 297 17.51 -1.91 11.02
CA HIS A 297 16.62 -1.59 12.13
C HIS A 297 15.96 -0.21 12.01
N GLY A 298 16.48 0.71 11.18
CA GLY A 298 15.96 2.09 11.11
C GLY A 298 14.46 2.18 10.82
N ARG A 299 13.97 1.45 9.80
CA ARG A 299 12.54 1.41 9.46
C ARG A 299 11.71 0.69 10.53
N VAL A 300 12.27 -0.39 11.10
CA VAL A 300 11.61 -1.17 12.15
C VAL A 300 11.40 -0.31 13.40
N LEU A 301 12.42 0.48 13.81
CA LEU A 301 12.32 1.40 14.94
C LEU A 301 11.25 2.49 14.72
N VAL A 302 11.16 3.03 13.50
CA VAL A 302 10.11 4.00 13.14
C VAL A 302 8.73 3.38 13.27
N ASN A 303 8.55 2.14 12.81
CA ASN A 303 7.30 1.40 12.96
C ASN A 303 6.95 1.11 14.43
N GLN A 304 7.94 0.67 15.22
CA GLN A 304 7.76 0.46 16.66
C GLN A 304 7.31 1.73 17.38
N PHE A 305 7.95 2.87 17.05
CA PHE A 305 7.56 4.16 17.63
C PHE A 305 6.13 4.56 17.24
N SER A 306 5.73 4.38 15.98
CA SER A 306 4.37 4.65 15.52
C SER A 306 3.32 3.86 16.29
N VAL A 307 3.55 2.56 16.46
CA VAL A 307 2.65 1.68 17.20
C VAL A 307 2.64 2.02 18.70
N LEU A 308 3.82 2.29 19.27
CA LEU A 308 3.97 2.62 20.70
C LEU A 308 3.23 3.91 21.07
N ILE A 309 3.32 4.97 20.24
CA ILE A 309 2.63 6.24 20.50
C ILE A 309 1.13 6.13 20.21
N GLY A 310 0.72 5.24 19.31
CA GLY A 310 -0.69 4.99 19.00
C GLY A 310 -1.49 4.52 20.20
N MET A 311 -0.91 3.70 21.09
CA MET A 311 -1.61 3.17 22.26
C MET A 311 -2.03 4.27 23.26
N PRO A 312 -1.14 5.13 23.80
CA PRO A 312 -1.56 6.20 24.70
C PRO A 312 -2.44 7.23 24.01
N MET A 313 -2.20 7.53 22.72
CA MET A 313 -3.08 8.45 21.99
C MET A 313 -4.49 7.90 21.81
N SER A 314 -4.66 6.58 21.62
CA SER A 314 -6.00 5.95 21.62
C SER A 314 -6.68 6.12 22.99
N PHE A 315 -5.94 5.95 24.07
CA PHE A 315 -6.49 6.17 25.41
C PHE A 315 -6.92 7.64 25.61
N VAL A 316 -6.08 8.60 25.22
CA VAL A 316 -6.42 10.03 25.29
C VAL A 316 -7.67 10.31 24.44
N LEU A 317 -7.74 9.83 23.19
CA LEU A 317 -8.87 10.08 22.30
C LEU A 317 -10.17 9.50 22.84
N LEU A 318 -10.17 8.24 23.28
CA LEU A 318 -11.39 7.49 23.60
C LEU A 318 -11.84 7.65 25.06
N LYS A 319 -10.94 8.02 25.97
CA LYS A 319 -11.22 8.11 27.42
C LYS A 319 -10.76 9.42 28.06
N GLY A 320 -9.81 10.13 27.46
CA GLY A 320 -9.21 11.33 28.04
C GLY A 320 -9.91 12.63 27.66
N LEU A 321 -10.72 12.63 26.59
CA LEU A 321 -11.41 13.83 26.12
C LEU A 321 -12.77 14.00 26.79
N PRO A 322 -13.26 15.27 26.95
CA PRO A 322 -14.58 15.54 27.50
C PRO A 322 -15.69 14.89 26.69
N SER A 323 -16.59 14.15 27.34
CA SER A 323 -17.69 13.40 26.72
C SER A 323 -19.06 13.87 27.17
N GLY A 324 -19.24 15.17 27.37
CA GLY A 324 -20.51 15.74 27.80
C GLY A 324 -20.52 17.26 27.71
N GLY A 325 -21.72 17.85 27.80
CA GLY A 325 -21.92 19.28 27.60
C GLY A 325 -22.10 19.66 26.12
N ASP A 326 -21.79 20.90 25.78
CA ASP A 326 -21.80 21.36 24.39
C ASP A 326 -20.60 20.80 23.63
N MET A 327 -20.81 19.75 22.82
CA MET A 327 -19.77 19.13 22.04
C MET A 327 -19.22 20.02 20.93
N ALA A 328 -19.96 21.03 20.50
CA ALA A 328 -19.48 22.00 19.52
C ALA A 328 -18.32 22.83 20.09
N ALA A 329 -18.31 23.13 21.37
CA ALA A 329 -17.21 23.80 22.06
C ALA A 329 -15.92 22.96 22.07
N HIS A 330 -16.02 21.64 22.02
CA HIS A 330 -14.87 20.72 22.04
C HIS A 330 -14.40 20.31 20.63
N TYR A 331 -15.03 20.79 19.55
CA TYR A 331 -14.71 20.42 18.17
C TYR A 331 -13.24 20.58 17.81
N GLY A 332 -12.65 21.75 18.13
CA GLY A 332 -11.24 22.01 17.84
C GLY A 332 -10.27 21.07 18.60
N LEU A 333 -10.60 20.73 19.85
CA LEU A 333 -9.81 19.78 20.64
C LEU A 333 -9.83 18.37 20.03
N TYR A 334 -11.03 17.87 19.69
CA TYR A 334 -11.18 16.58 19.02
C TYR A 334 -10.49 16.56 17.67
N GLY A 335 -10.61 17.64 16.87
CA GLY A 335 -9.92 17.77 15.58
C GLY A 335 -8.41 17.72 15.71
N THR A 336 -7.83 18.42 16.68
CA THR A 336 -6.38 18.40 16.93
C THR A 336 -5.90 17.01 17.35
N VAL A 337 -6.60 16.36 18.29
CA VAL A 337 -6.22 15.02 18.76
C VAL A 337 -6.35 13.99 17.63
N LEU A 338 -7.42 14.01 16.84
CA LEU A 338 -7.63 13.13 15.70
C LEU A 338 -6.57 13.34 14.61
N PHE A 339 -6.21 14.60 14.32
CA PHE A 339 -5.14 14.92 13.37
C PHE A 339 -3.79 14.34 13.82
N LEU A 340 -3.39 14.62 15.08
CA LEU A 340 -2.13 14.13 15.64
C LEU A 340 -2.12 12.60 15.75
N PHE A 341 -3.25 12.00 16.07
CA PHE A 341 -3.43 10.57 16.09
C PHE A 341 -3.19 9.97 14.70
N GLY A 342 -3.89 10.44 13.66
CA GLY A 342 -3.69 10.00 12.28
C GLY A 342 -2.25 10.20 11.81
N LEU A 343 -1.64 11.36 12.13
CA LEU A 343 -0.26 11.69 11.80
C LEU A 343 0.74 10.67 12.39
N SER A 344 0.46 10.13 13.57
CA SER A 344 1.39 9.27 14.31
C SER A 344 1.26 7.79 13.97
N ILE A 345 0.05 7.29 13.66
CA ILE A 345 -0.20 5.85 13.49
C ILE A 345 -0.02 5.32 12.07
N SER A 346 0.16 6.21 11.08
CA SER A 346 0.15 5.85 9.64
C SER A 346 1.51 5.48 9.07
N TRP A 347 2.55 5.34 9.90
CA TRP A 347 3.94 5.17 9.42
C TRP A 347 4.25 3.75 8.97
N CYS A 348 3.56 2.76 9.50
CA CYS A 348 3.89 1.34 9.28
C CYS A 348 3.73 0.91 7.83
N GLY A 349 2.64 1.28 7.14
CA GLY A 349 2.34 0.81 5.80
C GLY A 349 3.43 1.13 4.77
N CYS A 350 3.94 2.37 4.77
CA CYS A 350 4.99 2.81 3.85
C CYS A 350 6.32 2.11 4.12
N ASN A 351 6.68 1.95 5.40
CA ASN A 351 7.90 1.27 5.80
C ASN A 351 7.83 -0.23 5.58
N ASN A 352 6.70 -0.89 5.85
CA ASN A 352 6.50 -2.32 5.56
C ASN A 352 6.64 -2.59 4.07
N SER A 353 6.05 -1.75 3.21
CA SER A 353 6.20 -1.88 1.75
C SER A 353 7.66 -1.76 1.32
N ALA A 354 8.44 -0.84 1.92
CA ALA A 354 9.86 -0.73 1.66
C ALA A 354 10.66 -1.96 2.16
N LEU A 355 10.30 -2.51 3.34
CA LEU A 355 10.91 -3.72 3.88
C LEU A 355 10.63 -4.94 3.00
N PHE A 356 9.40 -5.12 2.50
CA PHE A 356 9.07 -6.21 1.56
C PHE A 356 9.93 -6.16 0.31
N ALA A 357 10.13 -4.98 -0.28
CA ALA A 357 10.96 -4.81 -1.46
C ALA A 357 12.45 -5.12 -1.24
N GLU A 358 12.91 -5.16 0.01
CA GLU A 358 14.28 -5.54 0.39
C GLU A 358 14.45 -7.04 0.68
N LEU A 359 13.37 -7.81 0.77
CA LEU A 359 13.39 -9.24 1.11
C LEU A 359 13.45 -10.17 -0.11
N VAL A 360 13.13 -9.66 -1.29
CA VAL A 360 13.07 -10.43 -2.53
C VAL A 360 13.70 -9.68 -3.69
N PRO A 361 14.23 -10.40 -4.71
CA PRO A 361 14.68 -9.80 -5.96
C PRO A 361 13.50 -9.21 -6.75
N GLU A 362 13.82 -8.46 -7.82
CA GLU A 362 12.83 -7.73 -8.63
C GLU A 362 11.78 -8.63 -9.25
N GLU A 363 12.16 -9.85 -9.61
CA GLU A 363 11.33 -10.85 -10.27
C GLU A 363 10.23 -11.42 -9.38
N GLN A 364 10.32 -11.23 -8.05
CA GLN A 364 9.38 -11.78 -7.06
C GLN A 364 8.65 -10.68 -6.27
N ARG A 365 8.84 -9.39 -6.62
CA ARG A 365 8.26 -8.27 -5.87
C ARG A 365 6.75 -8.19 -5.98
N SER A 366 6.17 -8.45 -7.15
CA SER A 366 4.70 -8.45 -7.26
C SER A 366 4.10 -9.58 -6.44
N THR A 367 4.75 -10.74 -6.41
CA THR A 367 4.29 -11.89 -5.60
C THR A 367 4.31 -11.58 -4.10
N ILE A 368 5.38 -10.97 -3.55
CA ILE A 368 5.44 -10.66 -2.12
C ILE A 368 4.36 -9.64 -1.69
N PHE A 369 4.13 -8.59 -2.49
CA PHE A 369 3.07 -7.61 -2.24
C PHE A 369 1.67 -8.22 -2.37
N ALA A 370 1.49 -9.14 -3.30
CA ALA A 370 0.22 -9.81 -3.53
C ALA A 370 -0.17 -10.74 -2.37
N PHE A 371 0.78 -11.50 -1.84
CA PHE A 371 0.53 -12.33 -0.65
C PHE A 371 0.24 -11.50 0.59
N ASP A 372 0.99 -10.41 0.81
CA ASP A 372 0.70 -9.47 1.88
C ASP A 372 -0.74 -8.98 1.83
N ARG A 373 -1.19 -8.47 0.67
CA ARG A 373 -2.56 -8.00 0.45
C ARG A 373 -3.61 -9.11 0.63
N SER A 374 -3.29 -10.33 0.23
CA SER A 374 -4.17 -11.48 0.39
C SER A 374 -4.43 -11.78 1.88
N PHE A 375 -3.39 -11.89 2.66
CA PHE A 375 -3.50 -12.22 4.08
C PHE A 375 -4.13 -11.09 4.90
N GLU A 376 -3.67 -9.85 4.72
CA GLU A 376 -4.24 -8.69 5.42
C GLU A 376 -5.71 -8.47 5.06
N GLY A 377 -6.06 -8.56 3.78
CA GLY A 377 -7.42 -8.32 3.30
C GLY A 377 -8.41 -9.38 3.76
N ALA A 378 -8.01 -10.65 3.79
CA ALA A 378 -8.87 -11.75 4.23
C ALA A 378 -9.28 -11.60 5.71
N VAL A 379 -8.34 -11.22 6.58
CA VAL A 379 -8.61 -11.04 8.01
C VAL A 379 -9.18 -9.66 8.31
N GLY A 380 -8.75 -8.62 7.60
CA GLY A 380 -9.29 -7.27 7.74
C GLY A 380 -10.80 -7.22 7.51
N ALA A 381 -11.34 -8.03 6.59
CA ALA A 381 -12.78 -8.11 6.36
C ALA A 381 -13.58 -8.55 7.60
N MET A 382 -12.95 -9.23 8.56
CA MET A 382 -13.58 -9.68 9.81
C MET A 382 -13.52 -8.65 10.94
N GLY A 383 -12.73 -7.60 10.81
CA GLY A 383 -12.45 -6.66 11.89
C GLY A 383 -13.68 -5.84 12.34
N ALA A 384 -14.49 -5.32 11.40
CA ALA A 384 -15.66 -4.51 11.76
C ALA A 384 -16.73 -5.29 12.55
N PRO A 385 -17.10 -6.52 12.17
CA PRO A 385 -17.96 -7.37 13.00
C PRO A 385 -17.41 -7.63 14.40
N LEU A 386 -16.09 -7.82 14.54
CA LEU A 386 -15.46 -8.07 15.84
C LEU A 386 -15.65 -6.90 16.83
N VAL A 387 -15.54 -5.65 16.35
CA VAL A 387 -15.81 -4.47 17.19
C VAL A 387 -17.25 -4.42 17.64
N GLY A 388 -18.21 -4.68 16.74
CA GLY A 388 -19.63 -4.72 17.07
C GLY A 388 -19.93 -5.79 18.12
N LEU A 389 -19.45 -7.01 17.91
CA LEU A 389 -19.61 -8.12 18.85
C LEU A 389 -18.97 -7.82 20.21
N ALA A 390 -17.77 -7.24 20.23
CA ALA A 390 -17.14 -6.83 21.48
C ALA A 390 -17.96 -5.76 22.20
N ALA A 391 -18.44 -4.74 21.47
CA ALA A 391 -19.25 -3.67 22.05
C ALA A 391 -20.55 -4.23 22.67
N GLU A 392 -21.26 -5.12 21.98
CA GLU A 392 -22.54 -5.66 22.42
C GLU A 392 -22.39 -6.71 23.54
N HIS A 393 -21.54 -7.71 23.35
CA HIS A 393 -21.49 -8.89 24.24
C HIS A 393 -20.55 -8.73 25.41
N VAL A 394 -19.48 -7.93 25.27
CA VAL A 394 -18.48 -7.75 26.34
C VAL A 394 -18.72 -6.45 27.12
N PHE A 395 -19.05 -5.37 26.42
CA PHE A 395 -19.17 -4.05 27.03
C PHE A 395 -20.61 -3.57 27.22
N GLY A 396 -21.62 -4.35 26.79
CA GLY A 396 -23.02 -4.07 27.07
C GLY A 396 -23.62 -2.93 26.24
N PHE A 397 -23.11 -2.72 25.02
CA PHE A 397 -23.70 -1.78 24.07
C PHE A 397 -25.13 -2.21 23.70
N ARG A 398 -26.12 -1.35 23.98
CA ARG A 398 -27.53 -1.62 23.75
C ARG A 398 -28.18 -0.67 22.73
N GLY A 399 -27.36 0.10 22.01
CA GLY A 399 -27.86 1.15 21.13
C GLY A 399 -28.51 0.60 19.88
N VAL A 400 -29.77 0.99 19.66
CA VAL A 400 -30.38 0.95 18.35
C VAL A 400 -29.95 2.22 17.63
N LEU A 401 -29.04 2.10 16.70
CA LEU A 401 -28.65 3.19 15.79
C LEU A 401 -29.88 3.57 14.94
N GLY A 402 -30.71 4.52 15.39
CA GLY A 402 -31.82 4.92 14.53
C GLY A 402 -33.03 5.64 15.15
N SER A 403 -33.07 5.98 16.42
CA SER A 403 -34.13 6.86 16.91
C SER A 403 -33.71 8.33 16.72
N SER A 404 -34.32 8.98 15.75
CA SER A 404 -34.01 10.34 15.30
C SER A 404 -34.54 11.46 16.17
N ASP A 405 -35.09 11.18 17.36
CA ASP A 405 -35.69 12.20 18.21
C ASP A 405 -35.02 12.20 19.60
N GLY A 406 -34.27 13.25 19.85
CA GLY A 406 -33.66 13.55 21.13
C GLY A 406 -32.27 12.94 21.31
N ARG A 407 -31.26 13.59 20.76
CA ARG A 407 -29.83 13.24 20.93
C ARG A 407 -29.36 13.59 22.35
N VAL A 408 -29.87 12.90 23.32
CA VAL A 408 -29.20 12.79 24.60
C VAL A 408 -28.09 11.77 24.39
N ALA A 409 -26.83 12.20 24.50
CA ALA A 409 -25.70 11.29 24.44
C ALA A 409 -25.95 10.13 25.42
N ASP A 410 -26.20 8.93 24.89
CA ASP A 410 -26.35 7.76 25.74
C ASP A 410 -24.96 7.39 26.29
N ARG A 411 -24.66 7.93 27.46
CA ARG A 411 -23.34 7.81 28.12
C ARG A 411 -22.91 6.35 28.28
N SER A 412 -23.86 5.43 28.48
CA SER A 412 -23.55 4.02 28.63
C SER A 412 -23.08 3.40 27.31
N ASN A 413 -23.74 3.72 26.21
CA ASN A 413 -23.37 3.27 24.88
C ASN A 413 -22.05 3.90 24.40
N VAL A 414 -21.81 5.18 24.68
CA VAL A 414 -20.52 5.84 24.41
C VAL A 414 -19.40 5.13 25.17
N ALA A 415 -19.59 4.86 26.47
CA ALA A 415 -18.60 4.18 27.29
C ALA A 415 -18.32 2.75 26.82
N ALA A 416 -19.35 2.00 26.42
CA ALA A 416 -19.25 0.65 25.89
C ALA A 416 -18.48 0.62 24.56
N LEU A 417 -18.88 1.47 23.60
CA LEU A 417 -18.20 1.55 22.29
C LEU A 417 -16.77 2.05 22.43
N SER A 418 -16.51 3.07 23.26
CA SER A 418 -15.14 3.55 23.54
C SER A 418 -14.26 2.45 24.12
N SER A 419 -14.79 1.59 25.00
CA SER A 419 -14.03 0.48 25.61
C SER A 419 -13.74 -0.60 24.58
N ALA A 420 -14.73 -0.96 23.75
CA ALA A 420 -14.55 -1.92 22.67
C ALA A 420 -13.49 -1.45 21.66
N LEU A 421 -13.58 -0.20 21.21
CA LEU A 421 -12.60 0.42 20.32
C LEU A 421 -11.21 0.41 20.93
N LEU A 422 -11.08 0.81 22.20
CA LEU A 422 -9.78 0.85 22.88
C LEU A 422 -9.13 -0.54 22.93
N VAL A 423 -9.87 -1.57 23.27
CA VAL A 423 -9.37 -2.96 23.33
C VAL A 423 -9.00 -3.45 21.94
N CYS A 424 -9.87 -3.24 20.92
CA CYS A 424 -9.62 -3.65 19.55
C CYS A 424 -8.47 -2.86 18.89
N MET A 425 -8.01 -1.76 19.46
CA MET A 425 -6.85 -1.01 18.98
C MET A 425 -5.59 -1.33 19.78
N VAL A 426 -5.63 -1.26 21.10
CA VAL A 426 -4.44 -1.40 21.95
C VAL A 426 -3.92 -2.83 21.93
N VAL A 427 -4.78 -3.83 22.12
CA VAL A 427 -4.35 -5.23 22.18
C VAL A 427 -3.64 -5.67 20.88
N PRO A 428 -4.19 -5.46 19.68
CA PRO A 428 -3.46 -5.76 18.46
C PRO A 428 -2.16 -4.99 18.30
N TRP A 429 -2.10 -3.73 18.73
CA TRP A 429 -0.84 -2.96 18.65
C TRP A 429 0.25 -3.46 19.57
N VAL A 430 -0.09 -4.02 20.74
CA VAL A 430 0.89 -4.72 21.59
C VAL A 430 1.51 -5.90 20.83
N PHE A 431 0.69 -6.71 20.14
CA PHE A 431 1.21 -7.79 19.29
C PHE A 431 2.04 -7.27 18.10
N CYS A 432 1.61 -6.19 17.46
CA CYS A 432 2.41 -5.54 16.39
C CYS A 432 3.79 -5.13 16.92
N LEU A 433 3.87 -4.55 18.11
CA LEU A 433 5.14 -4.17 18.74
C LEU A 433 6.05 -5.39 18.96
N LEU A 434 5.49 -6.51 19.41
CA LEU A 434 6.22 -7.77 19.59
C LEU A 434 6.73 -8.32 18.24
N PHE A 435 5.90 -8.31 17.20
CA PHE A 435 6.31 -8.73 15.85
C PHE A 435 7.41 -7.84 15.28
N PHE A 436 7.29 -6.52 15.40
CA PHE A 436 8.38 -5.61 14.98
C PHE A 436 9.65 -5.85 15.79
N THR A 437 9.56 -6.22 17.06
CA THR A 437 10.73 -6.60 17.85
C THR A 437 11.37 -7.86 17.31
N ALA A 438 10.58 -8.86 16.91
CA ALA A 438 11.09 -10.09 16.32
C ALA A 438 11.85 -9.86 14.98
N LEU A 439 11.49 -8.83 14.20
CA LEU A 439 12.21 -8.48 12.97
C LEU A 439 13.66 -8.08 13.19
N HIS A 440 14.02 -7.59 14.38
CA HIS A 440 15.42 -7.25 14.68
C HIS A 440 16.36 -8.45 14.60
N TRP A 441 15.85 -9.67 14.78
CA TRP A 441 16.65 -10.90 14.72
C TRP A 441 16.65 -11.55 13.34
N THR A 442 15.57 -11.43 12.57
CA THR A 442 15.41 -12.17 11.30
C THR A 442 15.77 -11.35 10.07
N PHE A 443 15.45 -10.06 10.05
CA PHE A 443 15.47 -9.24 8.83
C PHE A 443 16.87 -9.10 8.19
N LYS A 444 17.91 -8.96 9.03
CA LYS A 444 19.29 -8.81 8.54
C LYS A 444 19.77 -10.03 7.77
N GLU A 445 19.44 -11.21 8.25
CA GLU A 445 19.84 -12.47 7.62
C GLU A 445 19.06 -12.74 6.33
N ASP A 446 17.73 -12.54 6.37
CA ASP A 446 16.88 -12.75 5.20
C ASP A 446 17.22 -11.77 4.07
N ARG A 447 17.50 -10.51 4.40
CA ARG A 447 17.98 -9.50 3.45
C ARG A 447 19.31 -9.92 2.82
N ARG A 448 20.27 -10.41 3.60
CA ARG A 448 21.56 -10.91 3.06
C ARG A 448 21.37 -12.08 2.12
N ARG A 449 20.47 -13.00 2.43
CA ARG A 449 20.15 -14.16 1.57
C ARG A 449 19.55 -13.72 0.24
N ALA A 450 18.66 -12.71 0.25
CA ALA A 450 18.08 -12.15 -0.97
C ALA A 450 19.17 -11.58 -1.91
N PHE A 451 20.17 -10.85 -1.38
CA PHE A 451 21.25 -10.29 -2.18
C PHE A 451 22.24 -11.35 -2.68
N ARG A 452 22.64 -12.32 -1.85
CA ARG A 452 23.54 -13.42 -2.30
C ARG A 452 22.95 -14.22 -3.44
N ARG A 453 21.66 -14.39 -3.47
CA ARG A 453 20.95 -15.12 -4.51
C ARG A 453 21.01 -14.41 -5.86
N ASN A 454 21.05 -13.08 -5.89
CA ASN A 454 21.25 -12.30 -7.11
C ASN A 454 22.68 -12.42 -7.64
N ASP A 455 23.67 -12.58 -6.75
CA ASP A 455 25.09 -12.74 -7.13
C ASP A 455 25.42 -14.16 -7.63
N GLU A 456 24.64 -15.17 -7.21
CA GLU A 456 24.87 -16.60 -7.51
C GLU A 456 24.10 -17.10 -8.75
N GLU A 457 23.10 -16.38 -9.26
CA GLU A 457 22.46 -16.64 -10.56
C GLU A 457 23.02 -15.67 -11.61
N PRO A 458 24.15 -15.97 -12.27
CA PRO A 458 24.54 -15.22 -13.47
C PRO A 458 23.44 -15.46 -14.50
N LEU A 459 22.86 -14.34 -15.01
CA LEU A 459 21.92 -14.36 -16.11
C LEU A 459 22.49 -15.24 -17.23
N PRO A 460 21.75 -16.23 -17.76
CA PRO A 460 22.16 -16.92 -18.96
C PRO A 460 22.31 -15.87 -20.07
N LEU A 461 23.51 -15.65 -20.54
CA LEU A 461 23.75 -14.83 -21.73
C LEU A 461 22.95 -15.47 -22.86
N GLU A 462 21.96 -14.74 -23.39
CA GLU A 462 21.16 -15.19 -24.52
C GLU A 462 22.11 -15.59 -25.68
N GLY A 463 22.11 -16.86 -26.04
CA GLY A 463 22.87 -17.39 -27.17
C GLY A 463 24.03 -18.32 -26.83
N GLN A 464 24.37 -18.58 -25.57
CA GLN A 464 25.37 -19.59 -25.25
C GLN A 464 24.74 -20.99 -25.09
N PRO A 465 25.26 -22.01 -25.78
CA PRO A 465 24.77 -23.37 -25.60
C PRO A 465 25.02 -23.82 -24.16
N LEU A 466 24.08 -24.55 -23.59
CA LEU A 466 24.07 -25.06 -22.18
C LEU A 466 25.38 -25.74 -21.74
N VAL A 467 26.18 -26.18 -22.66
CA VAL A 467 27.49 -26.81 -22.41
C VAL A 467 28.55 -25.81 -21.98
N GLU A 468 28.53 -24.56 -22.45
CA GLU A 468 29.49 -23.52 -22.11
C GLU A 468 29.22 -22.90 -20.75
N ALA A 469 27.96 -22.74 -20.38
CA ALA A 469 27.53 -22.29 -19.04
C ALA A 469 27.96 -23.30 -17.95
N ALA A 470 27.91 -24.61 -18.22
CA ALA A 470 28.39 -25.64 -17.31
C ALA A 470 29.92 -25.63 -17.17
N ALA A 471 30.65 -25.27 -18.23
CA ALA A 471 32.11 -25.19 -18.22
C ALA A 471 32.64 -23.96 -17.44
N VAL A 472 31.95 -22.81 -17.54
CA VAL A 472 32.24 -21.60 -16.76
C VAL A 472 31.96 -21.85 -15.27
N ARG A 473 30.86 -22.51 -14.93
CA ARG A 473 30.53 -22.90 -13.55
C ARG A 473 31.61 -23.81 -12.93
N LYS A 474 32.10 -24.79 -13.69
CA LYS A 474 33.15 -25.69 -13.24
C LYS A 474 34.51 -24.98 -13.04
N ARG A 475 34.79 -23.93 -13.84
CA ARG A 475 36.01 -23.13 -13.73
C ARG A 475 35.96 -22.21 -12.49
N THR A 476 34.80 -21.62 -12.18
CA THR A 476 34.60 -20.75 -11.00
C THR A 476 34.69 -21.56 -9.70
N GLU A 477 34.15 -22.79 -9.68
CA GLU A 477 34.26 -23.70 -8.53
C GLU A 477 35.69 -24.21 -8.32
N LEU A 478 36.47 -24.36 -9.38
CA LEU A 478 37.90 -24.75 -9.29
C LEU A 478 38.78 -23.62 -8.77
N VAL A 479 38.50 -22.36 -9.13
CA VAL A 479 39.22 -21.18 -8.61
C VAL A 479 38.92 -20.94 -7.13
N ALA A 480 37.69 -21.20 -6.70
CA ALA A 480 37.27 -21.06 -5.30
C ALA A 480 37.83 -22.14 -4.35
N ARG A 481 38.43 -23.21 -4.89
CA ARG A 481 39.04 -24.34 -4.12
C ARG A 481 40.54 -24.30 -4.02
N GLN A 482 41.23 -23.28 -4.54
CA GLN A 482 42.67 -23.13 -4.30
C GLN A 482 42.89 -22.50 -2.92
N PRO A 483 43.58 -23.19 -1.99
CA PRO A 483 43.93 -22.63 -0.70
C PRO A 483 45.01 -21.57 -0.89
N SER A 484 44.78 -20.41 -0.28
CA SER A 484 45.78 -19.34 -0.09
C SER A 484 46.78 -19.71 0.96
#